data_7c7d5c86ebedaf559f9b3aad40e6ac43
#
_entry.id   7c7d5c86ebedaf559f9b3aad40e6ac43
#
_cell.length_a   1.000
_cell.length_b   1.000
_cell.length_c   1.000
_cell.angle_alpha   90.00
_cell.angle_beta   90.00
_cell.angle_gamma   90.00
#
_symmetry.space_group_name_H-M   'P 1'
#
loop_
_entity.id
_entity.type
_entity.pdbx_description
1 polymer ?
#
loop_
_entity_poly.entity_id
_entity_poly.type
_entity_poly.pdbx_seq_one_letter_code
_entity_poly.pdbx_strand_id
1 'polypeptide(L)'
;MGANNSRLFVLLLSVAAAVGIGNIWIYPYYSFSHTGLFFIPYLIALIVLGIPLLMLELSMGQYFNKNVVDLFASIRKWFSGIGWLMVFNSFILMSFYAVVLAWHIIYIFVSFGLQWKNDASKYFFTNVVQASGGFNEFANFSLPVFIALILAWLIIFFYIRKGFAAIKKAFLITFPIFVFLMLMFFVYSLSLENALQGVYAFLKPGLRGLFKGEIWLASFALALTSLGLSFGIMHTLGSKSGKGFLVGGDFICAGEKLN
;
A
#
# COMPACT_ATOMS: atom_id res chain seq x y z
N MET A 1 15.62 3.72 -24.97
CA MET A 1 15.52 2.71 -23.88
C MET A 1 14.76 1.54 -24.45
N GLY A 2 15.34 0.34 -24.48
CA GLY A 2 14.72 -0.83 -25.11
C GLY A 2 13.43 -1.23 -24.42
N ALA A 3 12.48 -1.78 -25.18
CA ALA A 3 11.13 -2.20 -24.72
C ALA A 3 11.17 -3.12 -23.47
N ASN A 4 12.21 -3.93 -23.33
CA ASN A 4 12.41 -4.78 -22.14
C ASN A 4 12.66 -4.01 -20.84
N ASN A 5 13.39 -2.89 -20.88
CA ASN A 5 13.66 -2.08 -19.68
C ASN A 5 12.42 -1.34 -19.18
N SER A 6 11.47 -1.03 -20.07
CA SER A 6 10.21 -0.39 -19.70
C SER A 6 9.26 -1.39 -19.02
N ARG A 7 9.24 -2.65 -19.47
CA ARG A 7 8.39 -3.71 -18.90
C ARG A 7 8.81 -4.07 -17.49
N LEU A 8 10.10 -4.38 -17.29
CA LEU A 8 10.64 -4.69 -15.96
C LEU A 8 10.39 -3.54 -14.98
N PHE A 9 10.54 -2.31 -15.44
CA PHE A 9 10.30 -1.15 -14.60
C PHE A 9 8.83 -1.02 -14.17
N VAL A 10 7.87 -1.20 -15.06
CA VAL A 10 6.44 -1.14 -14.70
C VAL A 10 6.07 -2.27 -13.74
N LEU A 11 6.62 -3.48 -13.95
CA LEU A 11 6.46 -4.59 -13.01
C LEU A 11 6.98 -4.23 -11.61
N LEU A 12 8.21 -3.74 -11.52
CA LEU A 12 8.80 -3.35 -10.24
C LEU A 12 8.00 -2.22 -9.56
N LEU A 13 7.50 -1.26 -10.34
CA LEU A 13 6.69 -0.17 -9.82
C LEU A 13 5.32 -0.65 -9.36
N SER A 14 4.71 -1.61 -10.05
CA SER A 14 3.45 -2.24 -9.62
C SER A 14 3.64 -3.05 -8.33
N VAL A 15 4.73 -3.81 -8.24
CA VAL A 15 5.10 -4.52 -7.00
C VAL A 15 5.30 -3.54 -5.85
N ALA A 16 5.98 -2.43 -6.10
CA ALA A 16 6.19 -1.41 -5.06
C ALA A 16 4.93 -0.71 -4.63
N ALA A 17 4.03 -0.42 -5.58
CA ALA A 17 2.73 0.15 -5.24
C ALA A 17 1.88 -0.83 -4.41
N ALA A 18 2.08 -2.13 -4.62
CA ALA A 18 1.43 -3.18 -3.84
C ALA A 18 2.07 -3.42 -2.46
N VAL A 19 3.36 -3.10 -2.28
CA VAL A 19 4.05 -3.25 -0.99
C VAL A 19 3.90 -1.96 -0.20
N GLY A 20 2.77 -1.83 0.49
CA GLY A 20 2.44 -0.66 1.32
C GLY A 20 2.42 -0.98 2.82
N ILE A 21 2.04 0.02 3.62
CA ILE A 21 1.86 -0.08 5.07
C ILE A 21 0.89 -1.23 5.44
N GLY A 22 -0.09 -1.53 4.59
CA GLY A 22 -1.00 -2.65 4.79
C GLY A 22 -0.27 -3.98 4.99
N ASN A 23 0.76 -4.24 4.20
CA ASN A 23 1.51 -5.48 4.28
C ASN A 23 2.50 -5.51 5.45
N ILE A 24 3.06 -4.35 5.84
CA ILE A 24 4.10 -4.27 6.87
C ILE A 24 3.51 -4.14 8.27
N TRP A 25 2.38 -3.49 8.41
CA TRP A 25 1.76 -3.18 9.69
C TRP A 25 0.45 -3.94 9.91
N ILE A 26 -0.50 -3.79 8.98
CA ILE A 26 -1.87 -4.30 9.18
C ILE A 26 -1.90 -5.83 9.07
N TYR A 27 -1.22 -6.41 8.06
CA TYR A 27 -1.18 -7.85 7.89
C TYR A 27 -0.55 -8.61 9.09
N PRO A 28 0.63 -8.23 9.63
CA PRO A 28 1.19 -8.86 10.82
C PRO A 28 0.28 -8.72 12.04
N TYR A 29 -0.39 -7.59 12.22
CA TYR A 29 -1.33 -7.37 13.30
C TYR A 29 -2.51 -8.37 13.24
N TYR A 30 -3.16 -8.50 12.09
CA TYR A 30 -4.25 -9.47 11.92
C TYR A 30 -3.76 -10.92 12.03
N SER A 31 -2.59 -11.23 11.49
CA SER A 31 -1.99 -12.57 11.60
C SER A 31 -1.70 -12.94 13.05
N PHE A 32 -1.19 -12.01 13.85
CA PHE A 32 -0.97 -12.20 15.28
C PHE A 32 -2.28 -12.34 16.05
N SER A 33 -3.23 -11.44 15.84
CA SER A 33 -4.52 -11.41 16.54
C SER A 33 -5.36 -12.65 16.27
N HIS A 34 -5.19 -13.28 15.10
CA HIS A 34 -5.96 -14.45 14.66
C HIS A 34 -5.12 -15.73 14.54
N THR A 35 -3.95 -15.76 15.19
CA THR A 35 -3.06 -16.92 15.27
C THR A 35 -2.79 -17.61 13.93
N GLY A 36 -2.31 -16.83 12.95
CA GLY A 36 -1.97 -17.32 11.60
C GLY A 36 -3.16 -17.69 10.71
N LEU A 37 -4.36 -17.77 11.26
CA LEU A 37 -5.57 -18.12 10.51
C LEU A 37 -5.89 -17.11 9.39
N PHE A 38 -5.50 -15.85 9.58
CA PHE A 38 -5.72 -14.76 8.63
C PHE A 38 -5.07 -15.01 7.26
N PHE A 39 -3.99 -15.82 7.22
CA PHE A 39 -3.29 -16.13 5.97
C PHE A 39 -4.18 -16.80 4.93
N ILE A 40 -5.03 -17.76 5.33
CA ILE A 40 -5.87 -18.53 4.41
C ILE A 40 -6.91 -17.65 3.71
N PRO A 41 -7.80 -16.93 4.42
CA PRO A 41 -8.73 -15.99 3.79
C PRO A 41 -8.05 -14.90 2.97
N TYR A 42 -6.90 -14.40 3.43
CA TYR A 42 -6.15 -13.39 2.71
C TYR A 42 -5.60 -13.92 1.37
N LEU A 43 -5.05 -15.15 1.35
CA LEU A 43 -4.60 -15.78 0.12
C LEU A 43 -5.76 -16.03 -0.86
N ILE A 44 -6.90 -16.50 -0.35
CA ILE A 44 -8.12 -16.68 -1.16
C ILE A 44 -8.58 -15.33 -1.71
N ALA A 45 -8.62 -14.28 -0.90
CA ALA A 45 -9.00 -12.94 -1.33
C ALA A 45 -8.07 -12.40 -2.43
N LEU A 46 -6.75 -12.64 -2.31
CA LEU A 46 -5.78 -12.27 -3.33
C LEU A 46 -6.04 -12.98 -4.65
N ILE A 47 -6.29 -14.31 -4.62
CA ILE A 47 -6.48 -15.11 -5.84
C ILE A 47 -7.83 -14.80 -6.48
N VAL A 48 -8.91 -14.75 -5.69
CA VAL A 48 -10.28 -14.64 -6.22
C VAL A 48 -10.62 -13.21 -6.64
N LEU A 49 -10.15 -12.21 -5.91
CA LEU A 49 -10.50 -10.81 -6.15
C LEU A 49 -9.28 -9.97 -6.53
N GLY A 50 -8.19 -10.10 -5.80
CA GLY A 50 -7.02 -9.25 -5.96
C GLY A 50 -6.38 -9.35 -7.35
N ILE A 51 -6.00 -10.55 -7.76
CA ILE A 51 -5.36 -10.78 -9.07
C ILE A 51 -6.28 -10.39 -10.23
N PRO A 52 -7.55 -10.83 -10.31
CA PRO A 52 -8.43 -10.46 -11.41
C PRO A 52 -8.66 -8.95 -11.52
N LEU A 53 -8.87 -8.25 -10.40
CA LEU A 53 -9.05 -6.81 -10.42
C LEU A 53 -7.76 -6.06 -10.78
N LEU A 54 -6.60 -6.53 -10.29
CA LEU A 54 -5.31 -5.97 -10.67
C LEU A 54 -5.09 -6.05 -12.18
N MET A 55 -5.35 -7.22 -12.76
CA MET A 55 -5.25 -7.43 -14.20
C MET A 55 -6.23 -6.53 -14.97
N LEU A 56 -7.46 -6.40 -14.47
CA LEU A 56 -8.48 -5.54 -15.08
C LEU A 56 -8.02 -4.07 -15.07
N GLU A 57 -7.61 -3.53 -13.91
CA GLU A 57 -7.19 -2.13 -13.80
C GLU A 57 -5.97 -1.80 -14.67
N LEU A 58 -4.95 -2.66 -14.66
CA LEU A 58 -3.78 -2.49 -15.52
C LEU A 58 -4.14 -2.55 -17.00
N SER A 59 -4.97 -3.52 -17.41
CA SER A 59 -5.42 -3.70 -18.80
C SER A 59 -6.26 -2.53 -19.28
N MET A 60 -7.20 -2.05 -18.46
CA MET A 60 -8.01 -0.87 -18.77
C MET A 60 -7.13 0.38 -18.93
N GLY A 61 -6.18 0.60 -18.01
CA GLY A 61 -5.24 1.70 -18.11
C GLY A 61 -4.44 1.68 -19.41
N GLN A 62 -3.98 0.50 -19.81
CA GLN A 62 -3.19 0.30 -21.01
C GLN A 62 -4.02 0.45 -22.30
N TYR A 63 -5.24 -0.10 -22.33
CA TYR A 63 -6.13 -0.03 -23.48
C TYR A 63 -6.56 1.41 -23.80
N PHE A 64 -7.09 2.12 -22.79
CA PHE A 64 -7.59 3.47 -22.99
C PHE A 64 -6.48 4.52 -23.04
N ASN A 65 -5.33 4.28 -22.41
CA ASN A 65 -4.19 5.22 -22.32
C ASN A 65 -4.60 6.63 -21.89
N LYS A 66 -5.53 6.72 -20.96
CA LYS A 66 -6.11 7.96 -20.42
C LYS A 66 -5.97 7.98 -18.90
N ASN A 67 -6.16 9.16 -18.29
CA ASN A 67 -6.34 9.24 -16.84
C ASN A 67 -7.63 8.51 -16.42
N VAL A 68 -7.74 8.16 -15.14
CA VAL A 68 -8.83 7.31 -14.65
C VAL A 68 -10.22 7.93 -14.87
N VAL A 69 -10.37 9.25 -14.79
CA VAL A 69 -11.64 9.95 -14.99
C VAL A 69 -12.07 9.87 -16.46
N ASP A 70 -11.16 10.23 -17.37
CA ASP A 70 -11.42 10.19 -18.81
C ASP A 70 -11.56 8.77 -19.35
N LEU A 71 -10.89 7.80 -18.71
CA LEU A 71 -11.02 6.39 -19.02
C LEU A 71 -12.47 5.94 -18.84
N PHE A 72 -13.03 6.15 -17.66
CA PHE A 72 -14.41 5.77 -17.38
C PHE A 72 -15.43 6.60 -18.17
N ALA A 73 -15.15 7.90 -18.40
CA ALA A 73 -15.96 8.74 -19.28
C ALA A 73 -15.98 8.26 -20.73
N SER A 74 -14.91 7.61 -21.21
CA SER A 74 -14.84 7.02 -22.57
C SER A 74 -15.77 5.84 -22.75
N ILE A 75 -16.05 5.08 -21.69
CA ILE A 75 -17.01 3.97 -21.72
C ILE A 75 -18.42 4.55 -21.74
N ARG A 76 -18.72 5.44 -20.83
CA ARG A 76 -20.00 6.16 -20.75
C ARG A 76 -19.82 7.44 -19.94
N LYS A 77 -20.35 8.57 -20.40
CA LYS A 77 -20.17 9.88 -19.73
C LYS A 77 -20.49 9.82 -18.22
N TRP A 78 -21.50 9.08 -17.83
CA TRP A 78 -21.91 8.95 -16.44
C TRP A 78 -20.93 8.17 -15.57
N PHE A 79 -20.13 7.31 -16.16
CA PHE A 79 -19.11 6.54 -15.45
C PHE A 79 -17.89 7.39 -15.03
N SER A 80 -17.78 8.64 -15.50
CA SER A 80 -16.78 9.58 -14.98
C SER A 80 -16.84 9.74 -13.46
N GLY A 81 -18.03 9.57 -12.85
CA GLY A 81 -18.22 9.56 -11.41
C GLY A 81 -17.40 8.50 -10.68
N ILE A 82 -17.24 7.30 -11.29
CA ILE A 82 -16.40 6.24 -10.73
C ILE A 82 -14.94 6.71 -10.70
N GLY A 83 -14.45 7.34 -11.78
CA GLY A 83 -13.11 7.89 -11.84
C GLY A 83 -12.88 8.97 -10.77
N TRP A 84 -13.85 9.85 -10.54
CA TRP A 84 -13.78 10.86 -9.48
C TRP A 84 -13.80 10.26 -8.09
N LEU A 85 -14.58 9.20 -7.84
CA LEU A 85 -14.55 8.45 -6.57
C LEU A 85 -13.18 7.86 -6.30
N MET A 86 -12.51 7.28 -7.32
CA MET A 86 -11.15 6.77 -7.18
C MET A 86 -10.14 7.88 -6.85
N VAL A 87 -10.25 9.05 -7.47
CA VAL A 87 -9.40 10.22 -7.17
C VAL A 87 -9.64 10.69 -5.73
N PHE A 88 -10.90 10.78 -5.30
CA PHE A 88 -11.25 11.18 -3.95
C PHE A 88 -10.75 10.16 -2.90
N ASN A 89 -10.89 8.87 -3.18
CA ASN A 89 -10.36 7.80 -2.33
C ASN A 89 -8.83 7.90 -2.20
N SER A 90 -8.13 8.18 -3.32
CA SER A 90 -6.68 8.42 -3.31
C SER A 90 -6.29 9.63 -2.48
N PHE A 91 -7.08 10.70 -2.52
CA PHE A 91 -6.86 11.90 -1.72
C PHE A 91 -6.96 11.61 -0.22
N ILE A 92 -8.00 10.88 0.21
CA ILE A 92 -8.16 10.46 1.62
C ILE A 92 -6.98 9.60 2.06
N LEU A 93 -6.61 8.60 1.24
CA LEU A 93 -5.49 7.71 1.54
C LEU A 93 -4.18 8.48 1.67
N MET A 94 -3.92 9.42 0.76
CA MET A 94 -2.71 10.23 0.77
C MET A 94 -2.64 11.13 2.02
N SER A 95 -3.77 11.69 2.43
CA SER A 95 -3.86 12.51 3.64
C SER A 95 -3.50 11.69 4.89
N PHE A 96 -4.03 10.48 5.01
CA PHE A 96 -3.69 9.55 6.08
C PHE A 96 -2.20 9.18 6.05
N TYR A 97 -1.67 8.78 4.89
CA TYR A 97 -0.28 8.36 4.76
C TYR A 97 0.72 9.50 5.01
N ALA A 98 0.36 10.75 4.70
CA ALA A 98 1.19 11.90 5.02
C ALA A 98 1.40 12.05 6.54
N VAL A 99 0.34 11.83 7.34
CA VAL A 99 0.45 11.85 8.81
C VAL A 99 1.30 10.69 9.32
N VAL A 100 1.10 9.49 8.79
CA VAL A 100 1.92 8.32 9.15
C VAL A 100 3.40 8.56 8.80
N LEU A 101 3.68 9.16 7.64
CA LEU A 101 5.03 9.54 7.24
C LEU A 101 5.63 10.57 8.22
N ALA A 102 4.84 11.54 8.67
CA ALA A 102 5.27 12.51 9.67
C ALA A 102 5.68 11.83 10.99
N TRP A 103 4.90 10.85 11.46
CA TRP A 103 5.27 10.05 12.63
C TRP A 103 6.60 9.30 12.43
N HIS A 104 6.81 8.71 11.27
CA HIS A 104 8.07 8.02 10.96
C HIS A 104 9.26 9.00 10.96
N ILE A 105 9.09 10.20 10.42
CA ILE A 105 10.12 11.24 10.46
C ILE A 105 10.49 11.57 11.92
N ILE A 106 9.51 11.74 12.80
CA ILE A 106 9.77 11.98 14.24
C ILE A 106 10.54 10.80 14.85
N TYR A 107 10.09 9.57 14.57
CA TYR A 107 10.71 8.37 15.14
C TYR A 107 12.14 8.15 14.66
N ILE A 108 12.54 8.60 13.47
CA ILE A 108 13.94 8.58 13.03
C ILE A 108 14.82 9.33 14.04
N PHE A 109 14.40 10.52 14.49
CA PHE A 109 15.18 11.31 15.46
C PHE A 109 15.08 10.76 16.89
N VAL A 110 13.90 10.36 17.30
CA VAL A 110 13.63 9.84 18.65
C VAL A 110 14.36 8.52 18.92
N SER A 111 14.57 7.70 17.87
CA SER A 111 15.25 6.40 17.96
C SER A 111 16.73 6.50 18.35
N PHE A 112 17.42 7.59 18.01
CA PHE A 112 18.82 7.77 18.41
C PHE A 112 19.00 7.83 19.93
N GLY A 113 18.00 8.31 20.66
CA GLY A 113 18.04 8.42 22.13
C GLY A 113 17.18 7.38 22.85
N LEU A 114 16.48 6.49 22.14
CA LEU A 114 15.53 5.52 22.70
C LEU A 114 14.58 6.17 23.73
N GLN A 115 14.07 7.35 23.40
CA GLN A 115 13.33 8.22 24.35
C GLN A 115 12.03 7.59 24.87
N TRP A 116 11.50 6.57 24.20
CA TRP A 116 10.32 5.81 24.67
C TRP A 116 10.63 4.87 25.86
N LYS A 117 11.92 4.68 26.22
CA LYS A 117 12.35 3.79 27.33
C LYS A 117 11.65 2.42 27.27
N ASN A 118 10.84 2.12 28.30
CA ASN A 118 10.18 0.81 28.42
C ASN A 118 8.73 0.79 27.91
N ASP A 119 8.15 1.94 27.52
CA ASP A 119 6.76 2.03 27.07
C ASP A 119 6.64 2.90 25.81
N ALA A 120 6.82 2.25 24.66
CA ALA A 120 6.71 2.90 23.36
C ALA A 120 5.27 3.38 23.06
N SER A 121 4.26 2.65 23.52
CA SER A 121 2.87 3.01 23.30
C SER A 121 2.50 4.29 24.05
N LYS A 122 2.83 4.34 25.34
CA LYS A 122 2.59 5.54 26.15
C LYS A 122 3.33 6.74 25.56
N TYR A 123 4.60 6.59 25.21
CA TYR A 123 5.38 7.65 24.58
C TYR A 123 4.73 8.18 23.30
N PHE A 124 4.24 7.30 22.44
CA PHE A 124 3.57 7.68 21.20
C PHE A 124 2.33 8.53 21.47
N PHE A 125 1.43 8.06 22.33
CA PHE A 125 0.18 8.78 22.58
C PHE A 125 0.38 10.07 23.40
N THR A 126 1.31 10.11 24.35
CA THR A 126 1.50 11.28 25.22
C THR A 126 2.44 12.32 24.62
N ASN A 127 3.56 11.92 24.00
CA ASN A 127 4.61 12.83 23.58
C ASN A 127 4.57 13.16 22.09
N VAL A 128 4.20 12.18 21.23
CA VAL A 128 4.15 12.38 19.79
C VAL A 128 2.79 12.90 19.36
N VAL A 129 1.73 12.13 19.58
CA VAL A 129 0.37 12.50 19.13
C VAL A 129 -0.27 13.53 20.06
N GLN A 130 0.07 13.51 21.35
CA GLN A 130 -0.54 14.32 22.39
C GLN A 130 -2.07 14.11 22.44
N ALA A 131 -2.46 12.84 22.45
CA ALA A 131 -3.86 12.45 22.42
C ALA A 131 -4.59 12.95 23.67
N SER A 132 -5.80 13.48 23.49
CA SER A 132 -6.69 13.87 24.60
C SER A 132 -7.23 12.65 25.33
N GLY A 133 -7.53 12.82 26.62
CA GLY A 133 -8.06 11.75 27.48
C GLY A 133 -9.52 11.35 27.19
N GLY A 134 -10.26 12.15 26.40
CA GLY A 134 -11.66 11.89 26.05
C GLY A 134 -12.25 12.87 25.04
N PHE A 135 -13.46 12.58 24.60
CA PHE A 135 -14.19 13.39 23.60
C PHE A 135 -14.50 14.83 24.08
N ASN A 136 -14.49 15.09 25.38
CA ASN A 136 -14.76 16.41 25.95
C ASN A 136 -13.50 17.27 26.07
N GLU A 137 -12.33 16.72 25.83
CA GLU A 137 -11.07 17.44 25.85
C GLU A 137 -10.60 17.62 24.41
N PHE A 138 -10.48 18.87 23.97
CA PHE A 138 -9.86 19.13 22.67
C PHE A 138 -8.42 18.62 22.69
N ALA A 139 -8.06 17.83 21.68
CA ALA A 139 -6.70 17.36 21.53
C ALA A 139 -5.74 18.55 21.49
N ASN A 140 -4.64 18.47 22.22
CA ASN A 140 -3.58 19.47 22.13
C ASN A 140 -2.99 19.44 20.72
N PHE A 141 -2.70 20.61 20.18
CA PHE A 141 -2.03 20.73 18.90
C PHE A 141 -0.58 20.25 19.03
N SER A 142 -0.27 19.09 18.44
CA SER A 142 1.09 18.55 18.48
C SER A 142 1.98 19.29 17.48
N LEU A 143 2.76 20.25 17.98
CA LEU A 143 3.72 20.99 17.16
C LEU A 143 4.77 20.08 16.48
N PRO A 144 5.34 19.04 17.13
CA PRO A 144 6.25 18.11 16.46
C PRO A 144 5.63 17.41 15.24
N VAL A 145 4.37 16.95 15.36
CA VAL A 145 3.66 16.31 14.26
C VAL A 145 3.41 17.29 13.12
N PHE A 146 3.04 18.53 13.44
CA PHE A 146 2.80 19.56 12.45
C PHE A 146 4.07 19.91 11.65
N ILE A 147 5.20 20.11 12.32
CA ILE A 147 6.49 20.37 11.66
C ILE A 147 6.90 19.17 10.79
N ALA A 148 6.78 17.95 11.30
CA ALA A 148 7.08 16.74 10.55
C ALA A 148 6.16 16.56 9.33
N LEU A 149 4.88 16.96 9.46
CA LEU A 149 3.92 16.93 8.35
C LEU A 149 4.31 17.93 7.24
N ILE A 150 4.73 19.14 7.62
CA ILE A 150 5.27 20.10 6.64
C ILE A 150 6.49 19.52 5.92
N LEU A 151 7.42 18.91 6.65
CA LEU A 151 8.61 18.26 6.04
C LEU A 151 8.19 17.11 5.11
N ALA A 152 7.23 16.29 5.50
CA ALA A 152 6.70 15.22 4.66
C ALA A 152 6.14 15.77 3.34
N TRP A 153 5.31 16.82 3.41
CA TRP A 153 4.75 17.46 2.21
C TRP A 153 5.82 18.15 1.35
N LEU A 154 6.83 18.76 1.94
CA LEU A 154 7.96 19.32 1.18
C LEU A 154 8.72 18.22 0.44
N ILE A 155 9.02 17.10 1.07
CA ILE A 155 9.65 15.94 0.42
C ILE A 155 8.81 15.46 -0.77
N ILE A 156 7.50 15.23 -0.55
CA ILE A 156 6.58 14.81 -1.60
C ILE A 156 6.56 15.83 -2.75
N PHE A 157 6.44 17.13 -2.44
CA PHE A 157 6.42 18.21 -3.42
C PHE A 157 7.69 18.24 -4.28
N PHE A 158 8.89 18.10 -3.69
CA PHE A 158 10.15 18.08 -4.43
C PHE A 158 10.26 16.89 -5.39
N TYR A 159 9.67 15.74 -5.04
CA TYR A 159 9.63 14.60 -5.95
C TYR A 159 8.63 14.80 -7.08
N ILE A 160 7.41 15.27 -6.76
CA ILE A 160 6.34 15.44 -7.75
C ILE A 160 6.69 16.53 -8.77
N ARG A 161 7.25 17.68 -8.32
CA ARG A 161 7.60 18.79 -9.24
C ARG A 161 8.62 18.41 -10.31
N LYS A 162 9.46 17.42 -10.05
CA LYS A 162 10.44 16.90 -11.00
C LYS A 162 9.87 15.86 -11.98
N GLY A 163 8.59 15.56 -11.86
CA GLY A 163 7.85 14.66 -12.73
C GLY A 163 8.18 13.18 -12.54
N PHE A 164 7.61 12.36 -13.41
CA PHE A 164 7.66 10.89 -13.31
C PHE A 164 9.07 10.30 -13.31
N ALA A 165 10.02 10.95 -13.99
CA ALA A 165 11.42 10.51 -14.02
C ALA A 165 12.09 10.57 -12.63
N ALA A 166 11.76 11.57 -11.82
CA ALA A 166 12.30 11.69 -10.47
C ALA A 166 11.67 10.65 -9.52
N ILE A 167 10.37 10.42 -9.65
CA ILE A 167 9.68 9.37 -8.91
C ILE A 167 10.32 8.00 -9.23
N LYS A 168 10.58 7.73 -10.51
CA LYS A 168 11.30 6.53 -10.96
C LYS A 168 12.66 6.39 -10.28
N LYS A 169 13.47 7.46 -10.27
CA LYS A 169 14.80 7.45 -9.67
C LYS A 169 14.73 7.23 -8.16
N ALA A 170 13.83 7.92 -7.48
CA ALA A 170 13.63 7.74 -6.05
C ALA A 170 13.28 6.29 -5.73
N PHE A 171 12.33 5.71 -6.46
CA PHE A 171 11.92 4.33 -6.29
C PHE A 171 13.05 3.33 -6.49
N LEU A 172 13.85 3.47 -7.54
CA LEU A 172 15.00 2.60 -7.81
C LEU A 172 16.05 2.62 -6.69
N ILE A 173 16.09 3.67 -5.87
CA ILE A 173 16.97 3.78 -4.71
C ILE A 173 16.28 3.24 -3.46
N THR A 174 15.05 3.67 -3.20
CA THR A 174 14.35 3.35 -1.93
C THR A 174 13.89 1.89 -1.87
N PHE A 175 13.46 1.31 -2.98
CA PHE A 175 12.96 -0.06 -3.00
C PHE A 175 14.03 -1.12 -2.65
N PRO A 176 15.25 -1.11 -3.21
CA PRO A 176 16.31 -2.03 -2.77
C PRO A 176 16.70 -1.84 -1.31
N ILE A 177 16.76 -0.60 -0.81
CA ILE A 177 17.03 -0.32 0.60
C ILE A 177 15.94 -0.94 1.48
N PHE A 178 14.68 -0.75 1.09
CA PHE A 178 13.55 -1.35 1.79
C PHE A 178 13.64 -2.87 1.84
N VAL A 179 13.90 -3.53 0.70
CA VAL A 179 14.04 -5.00 0.63
C VAL A 179 15.20 -5.47 1.51
N PHE A 180 16.34 -4.78 1.47
CA PHE A 180 17.50 -5.08 2.31
C PHE A 180 17.16 -4.99 3.80
N LEU A 181 16.50 -3.92 4.22
CA LEU A 181 16.06 -3.75 5.62
C LEU A 181 15.07 -4.83 6.05
N MET A 182 14.11 -5.19 5.18
CA MET A 182 13.17 -6.27 5.48
C MET A 182 13.87 -7.62 5.64
N LEU A 183 14.84 -7.93 4.79
CA LEU A 183 15.66 -9.14 4.92
C LEU A 183 16.48 -9.14 6.20
N MET A 184 17.08 -8.00 6.54
CA MET A 184 17.83 -7.84 7.79
C MET A 184 16.94 -8.09 9.02
N PHE A 185 15.73 -7.50 9.05
CA PHE A 185 14.77 -7.74 10.12
C PHE A 185 14.29 -9.19 10.17
N PHE A 186 14.08 -9.81 9.01
CA PHE A 186 13.72 -11.23 8.95
C PHE A 186 14.80 -12.13 9.55
N VAL A 187 16.06 -11.95 9.14
CA VAL A 187 17.19 -12.71 9.70
C VAL A 187 17.34 -12.45 11.21
N TYR A 188 17.24 -11.18 11.63
CA TYR A 188 17.29 -10.84 13.04
C TYR A 188 16.16 -11.49 13.84
N SER A 189 14.92 -11.50 13.31
CA SER A 189 13.79 -12.13 13.99
C SER A 189 13.95 -13.62 14.21
N LEU A 190 14.66 -14.32 13.30
CA LEU A 190 14.96 -15.74 13.44
C LEU A 190 16.03 -16.02 14.53
N SER A 191 16.84 -15.03 14.90
CA SER A 191 17.84 -15.16 15.96
C SER A 191 17.29 -14.90 17.37
N LEU A 192 16.04 -14.46 17.49
CA LEU A 192 15.41 -14.21 18.79
C LEU A 192 15.04 -15.51 19.50
N GLU A 193 15.05 -15.48 20.83
CA GLU A 193 14.53 -16.56 21.65
C GLU A 193 13.07 -16.87 21.28
N ASN A 194 12.74 -18.15 21.15
CA ASN A 194 11.41 -18.62 20.76
C ASN A 194 10.95 -18.25 19.33
N ALA A 195 11.84 -17.84 18.42
CA ALA A 195 11.50 -17.52 17.03
C ALA A 195 10.74 -18.67 16.34
N LEU A 196 11.15 -19.92 16.56
CA LEU A 196 10.46 -21.09 16.01
C LEU A 196 9.03 -21.27 16.55
N GLN A 197 8.77 -20.90 17.80
CA GLN A 197 7.40 -20.90 18.35
C GLN A 197 6.52 -19.86 17.67
N GLY A 198 7.08 -18.68 17.36
CA GLY A 198 6.40 -17.65 16.58
C GLY A 198 6.05 -18.13 15.17
N VAL A 199 7.00 -18.75 14.47
CA VAL A 199 6.77 -19.35 13.15
C VAL A 199 5.72 -20.46 13.22
N TYR A 200 5.78 -21.31 14.23
CA TYR A 200 4.80 -22.38 14.43
C TYR A 200 3.39 -21.83 14.71
N ALA A 201 3.27 -20.82 15.57
CA ALA A 201 1.99 -20.14 15.84
C ALA A 201 1.39 -19.51 14.58
N PHE A 202 2.24 -18.95 13.70
CA PHE A 202 1.83 -18.39 12.42
C PHE A 202 1.36 -19.47 11.43
N LEU A 203 2.03 -20.62 11.38
CA LEU A 203 1.75 -21.71 10.43
C LEU A 203 0.68 -22.69 10.91
N LYS A 204 0.30 -22.66 12.21
CA LYS A 204 -0.73 -23.55 12.76
C LYS A 204 -2.06 -22.83 12.93
N PRO A 205 -2.86 -22.68 11.87
CA PRO A 205 -4.12 -21.97 11.94
C PRO A 205 -5.15 -22.76 12.77
N GLY A 206 -5.78 -22.11 13.73
CA GLY A 206 -6.94 -22.62 14.42
C GLY A 206 -8.18 -22.55 13.53
N LEU A 207 -8.55 -23.61 12.83
CA LEU A 207 -9.61 -23.63 11.80
C LEU A 207 -10.98 -23.11 12.25
N ARG A 208 -11.27 -23.11 13.55
CA ARG A 208 -12.54 -22.61 14.12
C ARG A 208 -12.80 -21.12 13.80
N GLY A 209 -11.78 -20.32 13.58
CA GLY A 209 -11.92 -18.90 13.24
C GLY A 209 -12.36 -18.64 11.80
N LEU A 210 -12.21 -19.61 10.86
CA LEU A 210 -12.64 -19.46 9.47
C LEU A 210 -14.13 -19.21 9.29
N PHE A 211 -14.94 -19.58 10.29
CA PHE A 211 -16.40 -19.34 10.26
C PHE A 211 -16.79 -17.92 10.72
N LYS A 212 -15.83 -17.09 11.15
CA LYS A 212 -16.10 -15.70 11.53
C LYS A 212 -16.02 -14.80 10.28
N GLY A 213 -17.16 -14.19 9.91
CA GLY A 213 -17.25 -13.28 8.76
C GLY A 213 -16.30 -12.07 8.86
N GLU A 214 -15.97 -11.64 10.06
CA GLU A 214 -15.03 -10.53 10.32
C GLU A 214 -13.65 -10.77 9.71
N ILE A 215 -13.11 -12.00 9.84
CA ILE A 215 -11.80 -12.36 9.28
C ILE A 215 -11.81 -12.28 7.75
N TRP A 216 -12.89 -12.76 7.13
CA TRP A 216 -13.06 -12.68 5.68
C TRP A 216 -13.17 -11.24 5.21
N LEU A 217 -14.00 -10.42 5.87
CA LEU A 217 -14.14 -9.01 5.53
C LEU A 217 -12.81 -8.27 5.62
N ALA A 218 -12.08 -8.46 6.73
CA ALA A 218 -10.76 -7.85 6.92
C ALA A 218 -9.75 -8.33 5.86
N SER A 219 -9.78 -9.63 5.50
CA SER A 219 -8.89 -10.21 4.48
C SER A 219 -9.16 -9.64 3.08
N PHE A 220 -10.43 -9.53 2.69
CA PHE A 220 -10.79 -8.95 1.40
C PHE A 220 -10.49 -7.45 1.34
N ALA A 221 -10.79 -6.70 2.40
CA ALA A 221 -10.44 -5.29 2.48
C ALA A 221 -8.93 -5.07 2.39
N LEU A 222 -8.15 -5.88 3.12
CA LEU A 222 -6.70 -5.79 3.09
C LEU A 222 -6.13 -6.20 1.72
N ALA A 223 -6.67 -7.21 1.06
CA ALA A 223 -6.23 -7.61 -0.28
C ALA A 223 -6.41 -6.47 -1.30
N LEU A 224 -7.55 -5.76 -1.26
CA LEU A 224 -7.80 -4.62 -2.13
C LEU A 224 -6.85 -3.45 -1.85
N THR A 225 -6.70 -3.08 -0.58
CA THR A 225 -5.87 -1.95 -0.17
C THR A 225 -4.38 -2.22 -0.35
N SER A 226 -3.92 -3.46 -0.08
CA SER A 226 -2.51 -3.84 -0.24
C SER A 226 -2.06 -3.84 -1.70
N LEU A 227 -2.94 -4.21 -2.62
CA LEU A 227 -2.66 -4.14 -4.06
C LEU A 227 -2.85 -2.75 -4.65
N GLY A 228 -3.32 -1.77 -3.88
CA GLY A 228 -3.59 -0.41 -4.35
C GLY A 228 -4.73 -0.34 -5.36
N LEU A 229 -5.71 -1.25 -5.27
CA LEU A 229 -6.87 -1.31 -6.15
C LEU A 229 -7.92 -0.27 -5.76
N SER A 230 -8.69 0.19 -6.73
CA SER A 230 -9.73 1.22 -6.55
C SER A 230 -9.21 2.62 -6.19
N PHE A 231 -7.91 2.85 -6.34
CA PHE A 231 -7.28 4.17 -6.16
C PHE A 231 -6.88 4.83 -7.48
N GLY A 232 -7.09 4.19 -8.63
CA GLY A 232 -6.65 4.69 -9.93
C GLY A 232 -5.13 4.57 -10.17
N ILE A 233 -4.38 4.04 -9.21
CA ILE A 233 -2.92 3.87 -9.29
C ILE A 233 -2.58 2.87 -10.39
N MET A 234 -3.21 1.70 -10.37
CA MET A 234 -2.94 0.62 -11.34
C MET A 234 -3.39 1.01 -12.75
N HIS A 235 -4.49 1.75 -12.91
CA HIS A 235 -4.89 2.33 -14.19
C HIS A 235 -3.81 3.28 -14.74
N THR A 236 -3.27 4.15 -13.88
CA THR A 236 -2.21 5.09 -14.28
C THR A 236 -0.91 4.36 -14.65
N LEU A 237 -0.53 3.32 -13.92
CA LEU A 237 0.63 2.50 -14.26
C LEU A 237 0.42 1.75 -15.57
N GLY A 238 -0.76 1.18 -15.77
CA GLY A 238 -1.16 0.55 -17.03
C GLY A 238 -1.02 1.50 -18.22
N SER A 239 -1.51 2.74 -18.09
CA SER A 239 -1.39 3.74 -19.16
C SER A 239 0.05 4.14 -19.51
N LYS A 240 1.01 3.95 -18.60
CA LYS A 240 2.44 4.23 -18.81
C LYS A 240 3.25 3.01 -19.24
N SER A 241 2.66 1.82 -19.31
CA SER A 241 3.37 0.56 -19.56
C SER A 241 3.66 0.27 -21.02
N GLY A 242 3.26 1.06 -21.96
CA GLY A 242 3.51 0.84 -23.41
C GLY A 242 2.79 -0.40 -23.99
N LYS A 243 2.55 -0.39 -25.28
CA LYS A 243 1.90 -1.50 -26.01
C LYS A 243 2.78 -2.75 -25.95
N GLY A 244 2.37 -3.78 -25.25
CA GLY A 244 3.08 -5.06 -25.22
C GLY A 244 3.39 -5.62 -23.82
N PHE A 245 2.94 -4.97 -22.76
CA PHE A 245 3.05 -5.46 -21.37
C PHE A 245 1.89 -6.40 -20.97
N LEU A 246 0.93 -6.63 -21.84
CA LEU A 246 -0.32 -7.28 -21.47
C LEU A 246 -0.16 -8.72 -20.99
N VAL A 247 -0.51 -8.93 -19.75
CA VAL A 247 -0.88 -10.24 -19.19
C VAL A 247 -2.28 -10.69 -19.68
N GLY A 248 -2.89 -9.97 -20.58
CA GLY A 248 -4.22 -10.27 -21.12
C GLY A 248 -4.50 -9.65 -22.51
N GLY A 249 -3.48 -9.12 -23.18
CA GLY A 249 -3.64 -8.42 -24.46
C GLY A 249 -4.27 -9.23 -25.55
N ASP A 250 -4.07 -10.52 -25.54
CA ASP A 250 -4.68 -11.41 -26.54
C ASP A 250 -6.19 -11.59 -26.30
N PHE A 251 -6.69 -11.40 -25.10
CA PHE A 251 -8.12 -11.51 -24.80
C PHE A 251 -8.92 -10.27 -25.22
N ILE A 252 -8.31 -9.07 -25.14
CA ILE A 252 -9.00 -7.82 -25.50
C ILE A 252 -8.90 -7.56 -26.99
N CYS A 253 -7.76 -7.89 -27.63
CA CYS A 253 -7.60 -7.78 -29.08
C CYS A 253 -8.38 -8.82 -29.88
N ALA A 254 -8.81 -9.92 -29.27
CA ALA A 254 -9.71 -10.88 -29.94
C ALA A 254 -11.11 -10.29 -30.19
N GLY A 255 -11.54 -9.30 -29.41
CA GLY A 255 -12.81 -8.59 -29.63
C GLY A 255 -12.78 -7.57 -30.79
N GLU A 256 -11.61 -7.04 -31.15
CA GLU A 256 -11.47 -6.06 -32.23
C GLU A 256 -11.44 -6.70 -33.65
N LYS A 257 -11.27 -8.02 -33.74
CA LYS A 257 -11.32 -8.76 -34.99
C LYS A 257 -12.73 -9.31 -35.35
N LEU A 258 -13.72 -8.97 -34.52
CA LEU A 258 -15.11 -9.43 -34.70
C LEU A 258 -16.09 -8.31 -35.09
N ASN A 259 -15.60 -7.13 -35.53
CA ASN A 259 -16.43 -6.10 -36.19
C ASN A 259 -15.86 -5.70 -37.52
#